data_d7999e0b2c04c4bf482af3ab90e1a655
#
_entry.id   d7999e0b2c04c4bf482af3ab90e1a655
#
_cell.length_a   1.000
_cell.length_b   1.000
_cell.length_c   1.000
_cell.angle_alpha   90.00
_cell.angle_beta   90.00
_cell.angle_gamma   90.00
#
_symmetry.space_group_name_H-M   'P 1'
#
loop_
_entity.id
_entity.type
_entity.pdbx_description
1 polymer ?
#
loop_
_entity_poly.entity_id
_entity_poly.type
_entity_poly.pdbx_seq_one_letter_code
_entity_poly.pdbx_strand_id
1 'polypeptide(L)'
;MTTAEKISNVQARVQDELATDALVGLLLADAAEAIYQRMYPFGVPDNVDEVPRRYELLQCKLAARYFFRMGAEGEKVHLENGMHHHYDSVNDADLLQEIMQKIQL
;
A
#
# COMPACT_ATOMS: atom_id res chain seq x y z
N MET A 1 5.65 -10.23 10.09
CA MET A 1 4.40 -9.70 10.68
C MET A 1 3.21 -10.48 10.16
N THR A 2 2.28 -10.77 11.04
CA THR A 2 1.03 -11.34 10.61
C THR A 2 0.14 -10.25 10.02
N THR A 3 -0.93 -10.67 9.34
CA THR A 3 -1.90 -9.72 8.82
C THR A 3 -2.50 -8.87 9.94
N ALA A 4 -2.81 -9.51 11.07
CA ALA A 4 -3.37 -8.79 12.22
C ALA A 4 -2.40 -7.73 12.74
N GLU A 5 -1.11 -8.06 12.78
CA GLU A 5 -0.10 -7.11 13.22
C GLU A 5 0.02 -5.93 12.26
N LYS A 6 -0.06 -6.20 10.97
CA LYS A 6 -0.01 -5.14 9.96
C LYS A 6 -1.22 -4.22 10.10
N ILE A 7 -2.40 -4.80 10.29
CA ILE A 7 -3.62 -4.02 10.46
C ILE A 7 -3.49 -3.12 11.69
N SER A 8 -3.04 -3.68 12.81
CA SER A 8 -2.85 -2.89 14.03
C SER A 8 -1.83 -1.77 13.81
N ASN A 9 -0.77 -2.05 13.08
CA ASN A 9 0.27 -1.06 12.79
C ASN A 9 -0.31 0.11 12.00
N VAL A 10 -1.10 -0.18 10.98
CA VAL A 10 -1.71 0.87 10.17
C VAL A 10 -2.71 1.66 11.00
N GLN A 11 -3.53 0.98 11.79
CA GLN A 11 -4.52 1.65 12.62
C GLN A 11 -3.86 2.59 13.62
N ALA A 12 -2.73 2.19 14.18
CA ALA A 12 -1.98 3.05 15.10
C ALA A 12 -1.43 4.29 14.39
N ARG A 13 -1.04 4.14 13.12
CA ARG A 13 -0.50 5.26 12.36
C ARG A 13 -1.56 6.26 11.98
N VAL A 14 -2.74 5.79 11.63
CA VAL A 14 -3.80 6.70 11.15
C VAL A 14 -4.68 7.22 12.27
N GLN A 15 -4.86 6.46 13.34
CA GLN A 15 -5.62 6.88 14.52
C GLN A 15 -7.01 7.42 14.16
N ASP A 16 -7.74 6.66 13.36
CA ASP A 16 -9.05 7.06 12.87
C ASP A 16 -10.00 5.88 12.98
N GLU A 17 -11.21 6.15 13.48
CA GLU A 17 -12.23 5.12 13.66
C GLU A 17 -12.64 4.48 12.35
N LEU A 18 -12.52 5.20 11.25
CA LEU A 18 -12.89 4.69 9.95
C LEU A 18 -11.90 3.65 9.44
N ALA A 19 -10.75 3.52 10.07
CA ALA A 19 -9.75 2.52 9.69
C ALA A 19 -10.13 1.16 10.24
N THR A 20 -11.21 0.60 9.70
CA THR A 20 -11.69 -0.72 10.10
C THR A 20 -10.74 -1.80 9.63
N ASP A 21 -10.83 -2.98 10.24
CA ASP A 21 -9.98 -4.10 9.84
C ASP A 21 -10.16 -4.42 8.36
N ALA A 22 -11.41 -4.40 7.89
CA ALA A 22 -11.69 -4.73 6.49
C ALA A 22 -11.07 -3.70 5.54
N LEU A 23 -11.23 -2.42 5.84
CA LEU A 23 -10.67 -1.38 4.99
C LEU A 23 -9.14 -1.42 5.00
N VAL A 24 -8.55 -1.53 6.18
CA VAL A 24 -7.10 -1.56 6.29
C VAL A 24 -6.55 -2.80 5.58
N GLY A 25 -7.26 -3.92 5.66
CA GLY A 25 -6.86 -5.12 4.94
C GLY A 25 -6.80 -4.90 3.43
N LEU A 26 -7.78 -4.19 2.88
CA LEU A 26 -7.77 -3.86 1.46
C LEU A 26 -6.61 -2.93 1.11
N LEU A 27 -6.36 -1.94 1.94
CA LEU A 27 -5.26 -1.01 1.68
C LEU A 27 -3.90 -1.73 1.78
N LEU A 28 -3.77 -2.67 2.68
CA LEU A 28 -2.55 -3.47 2.78
C LEU A 28 -2.36 -4.34 1.55
N ALA A 29 -3.44 -4.87 1.00
CA ALA A 29 -3.35 -5.65 -0.24
C ALA A 29 -2.92 -4.77 -1.40
N ASP A 30 -3.46 -3.56 -1.50
CA ASP A 30 -3.05 -2.63 -2.54
C ASP A 30 -1.59 -2.24 -2.39
N ALA A 31 -1.15 -2.03 -1.16
CA ALA A 31 0.25 -1.72 -0.89
C ALA A 31 1.16 -2.88 -1.27
N ALA A 32 0.73 -4.11 -0.99
CA ALA A 32 1.50 -5.28 -1.37
C ALA A 32 1.68 -5.35 -2.88
N GLU A 33 0.61 -5.10 -3.63
CA GLU A 33 0.69 -5.09 -5.09
C GLU A 33 1.68 -4.05 -5.60
N ALA A 34 1.65 -2.85 -5.03
CA ALA A 34 2.59 -1.80 -5.42
C ALA A 34 4.03 -2.23 -5.18
N ILE A 35 4.27 -2.91 -4.05
CA ILE A 35 5.60 -3.40 -3.73
C ILE A 35 6.03 -4.48 -4.71
N TYR A 36 5.15 -5.44 -5.01
CA TYR A 36 5.46 -6.50 -5.96
C TYR A 36 5.81 -5.94 -7.32
N GLN A 37 5.03 -4.99 -7.80
CA GLN A 37 5.28 -4.41 -9.12
C GLN A 37 6.59 -3.64 -9.16
N ARG A 38 6.96 -3.04 -8.05
CA ARG A 38 8.25 -2.36 -7.97
C ARG A 38 9.41 -3.34 -7.94
N MET A 39 9.22 -4.48 -7.23
CA MET A 39 10.25 -5.52 -7.15
C MET A 39 10.45 -6.23 -8.49
N TYR A 40 9.38 -6.42 -9.22
CA TYR A 40 9.40 -7.21 -10.47
C TYR A 40 8.86 -6.37 -11.61
N PRO A 41 9.66 -5.43 -12.12
CA PRO A 41 9.17 -4.50 -13.14
C PRO A 41 8.82 -5.18 -14.47
N PHE A 42 9.29 -6.41 -14.66
CA PHE A 42 9.03 -7.16 -15.90
C PHE A 42 7.99 -8.26 -15.72
N GLY A 43 7.32 -8.29 -14.60
CA GLY A 43 6.28 -9.24 -14.34
C GLY A 43 6.46 -9.93 -12.99
N VAL A 44 5.38 -10.01 -12.24
CA VAL A 44 5.40 -10.63 -10.91
C VAL A 44 5.26 -12.15 -11.07
N PRO A 45 6.19 -12.96 -10.52
CA PRO A 45 6.06 -14.41 -10.59
C PRO A 45 4.81 -14.90 -9.85
N ASP A 46 4.25 -16.00 -10.34
CA ASP A 46 3.03 -16.56 -9.76
C ASP A 46 3.21 -17.02 -8.31
N ASN A 47 4.42 -17.33 -7.93
CA ASN A 47 4.68 -17.84 -6.58
C ASN A 47 4.92 -16.74 -5.54
N VAL A 48 4.80 -15.48 -5.93
CA VAL A 48 4.96 -14.37 -5.00
C VAL A 48 3.60 -14.08 -4.39
N ASP A 49 3.45 -14.42 -3.12
CA ASP A 49 2.17 -14.26 -2.42
C ASP A 49 2.30 -13.51 -1.10
N GLU A 50 3.50 -13.06 -0.74
CA GLU A 50 3.65 -12.27 0.47
C GLU A 50 4.81 -11.29 0.33
N VAL A 51 4.69 -10.20 1.06
CA VAL A 51 5.69 -9.14 1.05
C VAL A 51 6.93 -9.61 1.82
N PRO A 52 8.13 -9.44 1.27
CA PRO A 52 9.34 -9.77 2.00
C PRO A 52 9.40 -9.02 3.33
N ARG A 53 9.98 -9.69 4.32
CA ARG A 53 10.03 -9.16 5.68
C ARG A 53 10.58 -7.75 5.75
N ARG A 54 11.62 -7.46 4.99
CA ARG A 54 12.26 -6.14 5.01
C ARG A 54 11.37 -5.04 4.48
N TYR A 55 10.28 -5.38 3.76
CA TYR A 55 9.36 -4.40 3.20
C TYR A 55 8.01 -4.37 3.90
N GLU A 56 7.86 -5.12 5.00
CA GLU A 56 6.56 -5.15 5.69
C GLU A 56 6.20 -3.81 6.31
N LEU A 57 7.17 -3.14 6.92
CA LEU A 57 6.90 -1.80 7.45
C LEU A 57 6.60 -0.82 6.33
N LEU A 58 7.27 -0.95 5.21
CA LEU A 58 6.98 -0.12 4.05
C LEU A 58 5.55 -0.34 3.59
N GLN A 59 5.10 -1.58 3.58
CA GLN A 59 3.72 -1.92 3.25
C GLN A 59 2.74 -1.18 4.17
N CYS A 60 3.02 -1.18 5.46
CA CYS A 60 2.17 -0.49 6.42
C CYS A 60 2.17 1.01 6.20
N LYS A 61 3.33 1.58 5.91
CA LYS A 61 3.42 3.02 5.62
C LYS A 61 2.63 3.39 4.38
N LEU A 62 2.73 2.57 3.33
CA LEU A 62 1.96 2.81 2.11
C LEU A 62 0.46 2.73 2.37
N ALA A 63 0.03 1.71 3.11
CA ALA A 63 -1.38 1.54 3.42
C ALA A 63 -1.90 2.75 4.21
N ALA A 64 -1.13 3.22 5.18
CA ALA A 64 -1.52 4.42 5.94
C ALA A 64 -1.61 5.64 5.04
N ARG A 65 -0.67 5.78 4.12
CA ARG A 65 -0.69 6.90 3.18
C ARG A 65 -1.93 6.83 2.28
N TYR A 66 -2.28 5.64 1.81
CA TYR A 66 -3.49 5.46 1.01
C TYR A 66 -4.73 5.86 1.81
N PHE A 67 -4.76 5.46 3.09
CA PHE A 67 -5.87 5.84 3.95
C PHE A 67 -6.02 7.36 4.06
N PHE A 68 -4.91 8.06 4.27
CA PHE A 68 -4.95 9.51 4.40
C PHE A 68 -5.40 10.17 3.10
N ARG A 69 -5.02 9.63 1.95
CA ARG A 69 -5.49 10.18 0.69
C ARG A 69 -6.99 10.00 0.53
N MET A 70 -7.49 8.83 0.91
CA MET A 70 -8.93 8.60 0.90
C MET A 70 -9.63 9.58 1.83
N GLY A 71 -9.09 9.75 3.03
CA GLY A 71 -9.66 10.65 4.01
C GLY A 71 -9.65 12.09 3.56
N ALA A 72 -8.53 12.53 3.00
CA ALA A 72 -8.40 13.90 2.53
C ALA A 72 -9.36 14.19 1.38
N GLU A 73 -9.65 13.20 0.56
CA GLU A 73 -10.53 13.34 -0.57
C GLU A 73 -11.89 12.73 -0.30
N GLY A 74 -12.14 12.30 0.91
CA GLY A 74 -13.31 11.51 1.24
C GLY A 74 -14.62 12.13 0.79
N GLU A 75 -14.73 13.43 0.93
CA GLU A 75 -15.95 14.11 0.55
C GLU A 75 -16.06 14.28 -0.96
N LYS A 76 -14.98 14.14 -1.66
CA LYS A 76 -14.92 14.31 -3.10
C LYS A 76 -14.75 13.03 -3.87
N VAL A 77 -14.56 11.95 -3.17
CA VAL A 77 -14.25 10.67 -3.81
C VAL A 77 -15.26 10.32 -4.88
N HIS A 78 -16.53 10.48 -4.55
CA HIS A 78 -17.59 10.12 -5.50
C HIS A 78 -17.63 11.05 -6.72
N LEU A 79 -17.05 12.24 -6.60
CA LEU A 79 -17.02 13.18 -7.72
C LEU A 79 -15.81 12.97 -8.59
N GLU A 80 -14.74 12.51 -8.00
CA GLU A 80 -13.45 12.43 -8.68
C GLU A 80 -12.84 11.06 -8.65
N ASN A 81 -13.69 10.04 -8.51
CA ASN A 81 -13.14 8.69 -8.32
C ASN A 81 -12.27 8.22 -9.46
N GLY A 82 -12.39 8.80 -10.64
CA GLY A 82 -11.49 8.45 -11.73
C GLY A 82 -10.11 9.06 -11.57
N MET A 83 -9.98 10.03 -10.70
CA MET A 83 -8.74 10.79 -10.58
C MET A 83 -7.82 10.32 -9.47
N HIS A 84 -8.33 9.62 -8.49
CA HIS A 84 -7.45 9.22 -7.42
C HIS A 84 -6.47 8.15 -7.79
N HIS A 85 -6.61 7.58 -8.94
CA HIS A 85 -5.64 6.59 -9.38
C HIS A 85 -4.31 7.23 -9.74
N HIS A 86 -4.28 8.54 -9.84
CA HIS A 86 -3.06 9.24 -10.23
C HIS A 86 -2.12 9.51 -9.09
N TYR A 87 -2.51 9.19 -7.87
CA TYR A 87 -1.66 9.45 -6.74
C TYR A 87 -0.82 8.26 -6.32
N ASP A 88 -0.84 7.21 -7.09
CA ASP A 88 -0.19 5.98 -6.68
C ASP A 88 1.34 6.06 -6.77
N SER A 89 1.91 5.51 -7.82
CA SER A 89 3.36 5.33 -7.88
C SER A 89 4.13 6.64 -7.93
N VAL A 90 3.60 7.65 -8.57
CA VAL A 90 4.32 8.92 -8.70
C VAL A 90 4.44 9.60 -7.34
N ASN A 91 3.34 9.66 -6.60
CA ASN A 91 3.33 10.33 -5.31
C ASN A 91 4.00 9.52 -4.21
N ASP A 92 4.18 8.23 -4.43
CA ASP A 92 4.80 7.36 -3.45
C ASP A 92 6.23 6.99 -3.82
N ALA A 93 6.81 7.67 -4.79
CA ALA A 93 8.15 7.36 -5.24
C ALA A 93 9.17 7.41 -4.10
N ASP A 94 8.97 8.29 -3.13
CA ASP A 94 9.87 8.40 -2.00
C ASP A 94 9.93 7.12 -1.18
N LEU A 95 8.80 6.44 -1.03
CA LEU A 95 8.77 5.17 -0.31
C LEU A 95 9.19 4.02 -1.22
N LEU A 96 8.69 4.02 -2.45
CA LEU A 96 8.95 2.91 -3.35
C LEU A 96 10.41 2.81 -3.77
N GLN A 97 11.15 3.91 -3.73
CA GLN A 97 12.56 3.86 -4.11
C GLN A 97 13.41 3.05 -3.13
N GLU A 98 12.88 2.75 -1.94
CA GLU A 98 13.58 1.89 -0.99
C GLU A 98 13.59 0.43 -1.45
N ILE A 99 12.76 0.09 -2.41
CA ILE A 99 12.62 -1.28 -2.86
C ILE A 99 13.63 -1.58 -3.96
N MET A 100 14.40 -2.64 -3.74
CA MET A 100 15.36 -3.09 -4.73
C MET A 100 14.63 -3.91 -5.78
N GLN A 101 14.82 -3.54 -7.04
CA GLN A 101 14.23 -4.27 -8.14
C GLN A 101 14.93 -5.59 -8.33
N LYS A 102 14.17 -6.62 -8.63
CA LYS A 102 14.68 -7.94 -8.94
C LYS A 102 14.74 -8.10 -10.43
N ILE A 103 15.96 -8.17 -10.96
CA ILE A 103 16.16 -8.37 -12.38
C ILE A 103 16.37 -9.84 -12.60
N GLN A 104 15.53 -10.42 -13.44
CA GLN A 104 15.65 -11.83 -13.78
C GLN A 104 16.47 -11.97 -15.03
N LEU A 105 17.57 -12.62 -14.89
CA LEU A 105 18.49 -12.83 -16.01
C LEU A 105 18.27 -14.17 -16.66
#